data_2b36d3f4ee262546a1d2d0c47727169c
#
_entry.id   2b36d3f4ee262546a1d2d0c47727169c
#
_cell.length_a   1.000
_cell.length_b   1.000
_cell.length_c   1.000
_cell.angle_alpha   90.00
_cell.angle_beta   90.00
_cell.angle_gamma   90.00
#
_symmetry.space_group_name_H-M   'P 1'
#
loop_
_entity.id
_entity.type
_entity.pdbx_description
1 polymer ?
#
loop_
_entity_poly.entity_id
_entity_poly.type
_entity_poly.pdbx_seq_one_letter_code
_entity_poly.pdbx_strand_id
1 'polypeptide(L)'
;MINTIDNIDIIVIIQNKKGGAVTNLHFNYKDVFRAGRLGFSAKKIWMAFLGFLIAFIGYGIISYLSFIVAGIEIGEIWETFRVVPMYPIGLPWYSWIIWVIGLLWWICVALLTGVAVSKITYEQLKGDEFYEIKEAINFALKNGKSALFAPFVLILLIVVLIVSGLVLALFTLIPYFGQIFFAIMAIPAFAVCMFILYLLIVIVICLHIGPSIVGETGNDTFDTLFESFSVINDQPWRFITYEILLKMIVFMGIGILGFFSAKAIFLGQDVIGLIVSPDKLGNILQNAAYYVKITLPPICPEAYHEFFIEYIEWIGMPNLLFPPDYISAFEGFAGAIASFLFGIIYYFIILFVMSLGGAIFWSGNTLIFTVLVKKKDDKNLLEIKEETFEEPKVEEKPEAKDKKTKKTQKKKVKKSKKK
;
A
#
# COMPACT_ATOMS: atom_id res chain seq x y z
N MET A 1 -44.15 -23.23 18.52
CA MET A 1 -43.16 -22.34 19.16
C MET A 1 -41.81 -23.04 19.47
N ILE A 2 -41.69 -24.34 19.21
CA ILE A 2 -40.47 -25.13 19.51
C ILE A 2 -39.52 -25.26 18.33
N ASN A 3 -40.00 -25.07 17.06
CA ASN A 3 -39.17 -25.23 15.83
C ASN A 3 -38.36 -24.00 15.42
N THR A 4 -38.44 -22.89 16.14
CA THR A 4 -37.72 -21.65 15.74
C THR A 4 -36.40 -21.51 16.49
N ILE A 5 -36.26 -22.15 17.63
CA ILE A 5 -35.03 -22.10 18.47
C ILE A 5 -33.97 -23.03 17.90
N ASP A 6 -34.34 -24.22 17.43
CA ASP A 6 -33.41 -25.20 16.87
C ASP A 6 -32.75 -24.72 15.55
N ASN A 7 -33.45 -23.88 14.76
CA ASN A 7 -32.87 -23.31 13.53
C ASN A 7 -31.85 -22.20 13.79
N ILE A 8 -31.99 -21.45 14.89
CA ILE A 8 -31.02 -20.40 15.24
C ILE A 8 -29.74 -21.02 15.76
N ASP A 9 -29.84 -22.07 16.57
CA ASP A 9 -28.64 -22.79 17.09
C ASP A 9 -27.90 -23.55 15.98
N ILE A 10 -28.61 -24.12 15.01
CA ILE A 10 -28.01 -24.80 13.85
C ILE A 10 -27.32 -23.77 12.92
N ILE A 11 -27.88 -22.58 12.74
CA ILE A 11 -27.26 -21.50 11.95
C ILE A 11 -26.00 -20.98 12.64
N VAL A 12 -26.00 -20.83 13.98
CA VAL A 12 -24.83 -20.44 14.77
C VAL A 12 -23.76 -21.54 14.73
N ILE A 13 -24.14 -22.81 14.79
CA ILE A 13 -23.21 -23.95 14.71
C ILE A 13 -22.59 -24.13 13.31
N ILE A 14 -23.33 -23.82 12.24
CA ILE A 14 -22.82 -23.90 10.85
C ILE A 14 -21.85 -22.73 10.57
N GLN A 15 -22.03 -21.54 11.18
CA GLN A 15 -21.06 -20.46 11.12
C GLN A 15 -19.75 -20.77 11.85
N ASN A 16 -19.77 -21.70 12.81
CA ASN A 16 -18.61 -22.07 13.64
C ASN A 16 -17.65 -23.08 12.96
N LYS A 17 -17.85 -23.43 11.69
CA LYS A 17 -16.97 -24.37 10.95
C LYS A 17 -15.72 -23.72 10.34
N LYS A 18 -15.57 -22.37 10.40
CA LYS A 18 -14.39 -21.62 9.96
C LYS A 18 -13.56 -20.98 11.09
N GLY A 19 -13.73 -21.39 12.34
CA GLY A 19 -12.70 -21.21 13.36
C GLY A 19 -12.75 -19.99 14.25
N GLY A 20 -13.58 -18.96 14.05
CA GLY A 20 -13.62 -17.78 14.92
C GLY A 20 -14.98 -17.06 14.94
N ALA A 21 -15.28 -16.37 16.05
CA ALA A 21 -16.44 -15.50 16.13
C ALA A 21 -16.19 -14.18 15.38
N VAL A 22 -17.17 -13.71 14.62
CA VAL A 22 -17.13 -12.38 14.00
C VAL A 22 -16.81 -11.34 15.06
N THR A 23 -15.86 -10.47 14.78
CA THR A 23 -15.43 -9.43 15.72
C THR A 23 -16.55 -8.42 15.94
N ASN A 24 -17.05 -8.31 17.18
CA ASN A 24 -18.02 -7.28 17.53
C ASN A 24 -17.37 -5.89 17.48
N LEU A 25 -17.78 -5.06 16.51
CA LEU A 25 -17.40 -3.66 16.39
C LEU A 25 -18.47 -2.76 17.02
N HIS A 26 -18.02 -1.67 17.65
CA HIS A 26 -18.91 -0.63 18.17
C HIS A 26 -19.29 0.40 17.07
N PHE A 27 -18.69 0.32 15.89
CA PHE A 27 -18.83 1.25 14.76
C PHE A 27 -18.63 2.72 15.16
N ASN A 28 -17.56 2.98 15.94
CA ASN A 28 -17.19 4.32 16.39
C ASN A 28 -15.66 4.46 16.47
N TYR A 29 -15.18 5.65 16.89
CA TYR A 29 -13.76 5.95 17.03
C TYR A 29 -12.97 4.95 17.91
N LYS A 30 -13.64 4.25 18.85
CA LYS A 30 -13.00 3.26 19.71
C LYS A 30 -12.48 2.05 18.94
N ASP A 31 -13.10 1.74 17.81
CA ASP A 31 -12.65 0.61 16.99
C ASP A 31 -11.32 0.94 16.29
N VAL A 32 -11.04 2.23 16.00
CA VAL A 32 -9.77 2.65 15.40
C VAL A 32 -8.58 2.30 16.30
N PHE A 33 -8.73 2.34 17.64
CA PHE A 33 -7.68 1.91 18.55
C PHE A 33 -7.31 0.42 18.42
N ARG A 34 -8.22 -0.40 17.90
CA ARG A 34 -7.93 -1.81 17.62
C ARG A 34 -6.95 -2.00 16.46
N ALA A 35 -6.71 -0.94 15.64
CA ALA A 35 -5.76 -0.99 14.54
C ALA A 35 -4.36 -1.41 15.00
N GLY A 36 -3.89 -0.90 16.15
CA GLY A 36 -2.61 -1.30 16.72
C GLY A 36 -2.53 -2.81 17.01
N ARG A 37 -3.55 -3.36 17.63
CA ARG A 37 -3.62 -4.81 17.91
C ARG A 37 -3.78 -5.64 16.64
N LEU A 38 -4.61 -5.22 15.70
CA LEU A 38 -4.84 -5.93 14.45
C LEU A 38 -3.63 -5.89 13.54
N GLY A 39 -2.92 -4.75 13.48
CA GLY A 39 -1.71 -4.61 12.70
C GLY A 39 -0.51 -5.37 13.30
N PHE A 40 -0.50 -5.58 14.63
CA PHE A 40 0.53 -6.37 15.31
C PHE A 40 0.29 -7.87 15.09
N SER A 41 0.30 -8.28 13.85
CA SER A 41 0.14 -9.67 13.41
C SER A 41 1.33 -10.07 12.54
N ALA A 42 1.99 -11.18 12.89
CA ALA A 42 3.16 -11.67 12.16
C ALA A 42 2.89 -11.82 10.64
N LYS A 43 1.70 -12.31 10.26
CA LYS A 43 1.30 -12.47 8.85
C LYS A 43 1.29 -11.12 8.12
N LYS A 44 0.71 -10.07 8.73
CA LYS A 44 0.56 -8.74 8.11
C LYS A 44 1.88 -7.98 8.08
N ILE A 45 2.68 -8.07 9.17
CA ILE A 45 4.02 -7.49 9.22
C ILE A 45 4.90 -8.13 8.14
N TRP A 46 4.85 -9.46 8.01
CA TRP A 46 5.62 -10.17 6.98
C TRP A 46 5.16 -9.80 5.56
N MET A 47 3.85 -9.66 5.34
CA MET A 47 3.32 -9.21 4.06
C MET A 47 3.78 -7.79 3.72
N ALA A 48 3.70 -6.87 4.68
CA ALA A 48 4.17 -5.49 4.52
C ALA A 48 5.69 -5.45 4.29
N PHE A 49 6.47 -6.29 4.99
CA PHE A 49 7.91 -6.39 4.82
C PHE A 49 8.30 -6.82 3.40
N LEU A 50 7.69 -7.88 2.89
CA LEU A 50 7.93 -8.34 1.51
C LEU A 50 7.54 -7.27 0.48
N GLY A 51 6.39 -6.62 0.69
CA GLY A 51 5.92 -5.55 -0.17
C GLY A 51 6.90 -4.36 -0.21
N PHE A 52 7.32 -3.86 0.95
CA PHE A 52 8.29 -2.77 1.02
C PHE A 52 9.65 -3.17 0.46
N LEU A 53 10.11 -4.40 0.71
CA LEU A 53 11.37 -4.89 0.15
C LEU A 53 11.35 -4.86 -1.38
N ILE A 54 10.29 -5.38 -2.01
CA ILE A 54 10.12 -5.36 -3.47
C ILE A 54 9.99 -3.93 -3.99
N ALA A 55 9.24 -3.07 -3.27
CA ALA A 55 9.06 -1.66 -3.63
C ALA A 55 10.40 -0.92 -3.64
N PHE A 56 11.21 -1.06 -2.58
CA PHE A 56 12.50 -0.38 -2.46
C PHE A 56 13.56 -0.91 -3.42
N ILE A 57 13.63 -2.22 -3.64
CA ILE A 57 14.58 -2.80 -4.62
C ILE A 57 14.26 -2.26 -6.02
N GLY A 58 13.01 -2.33 -6.47
CA GLY A 58 12.63 -1.84 -7.79
C GLY A 58 12.83 -0.33 -7.94
N TYR A 59 12.43 0.46 -6.93
CA TYR A 59 12.70 1.89 -6.90
C TYR A 59 14.19 2.20 -6.99
N GLY A 60 15.02 1.53 -6.19
CA GLY A 60 16.47 1.72 -6.19
C GLY A 60 17.07 1.47 -7.57
N ILE A 61 16.74 0.33 -8.20
CA ILE A 61 17.27 -0.01 -9.54
C ILE A 61 16.86 1.06 -10.57
N ILE A 62 15.59 1.47 -10.60
CA ILE A 62 15.10 2.45 -11.57
C ILE A 62 15.69 3.83 -11.30
N SER A 63 15.84 4.22 -10.02
CA SER A 63 16.46 5.49 -9.65
C SER A 63 17.94 5.54 -10.05
N TYR A 64 18.73 4.50 -9.78
CA TYR A 64 20.11 4.43 -10.29
C TYR A 64 20.17 4.54 -11.80
N LEU A 65 19.27 3.86 -12.51
CA LEU A 65 19.20 3.96 -13.98
C LEU A 65 18.95 5.39 -14.44
N SER A 66 18.13 6.18 -13.72
CA SER A 66 17.87 7.58 -14.07
C SER A 66 19.12 8.45 -14.04
N PHE A 67 20.02 8.22 -13.08
CA PHE A 67 21.28 8.95 -12.97
C PHE A 67 22.32 8.47 -13.99
N ILE A 68 22.43 7.16 -14.20
CA ILE A 68 23.35 6.58 -15.19
C ILE A 68 23.03 7.09 -16.62
N VAL A 69 21.75 7.16 -16.99
CA VAL A 69 21.31 7.68 -18.27
C VAL A 69 21.64 9.19 -18.42
N ALA A 70 21.72 9.93 -17.31
CA ALA A 70 22.19 11.31 -17.30
C ALA A 70 23.70 11.44 -17.47
N GLY A 71 24.46 10.36 -17.48
CA GLY A 71 25.91 10.35 -17.60
C GLY A 71 26.68 10.47 -16.28
N ILE A 72 26.01 10.29 -15.15
CA ILE A 72 26.67 10.31 -13.83
C ILE A 72 27.25 8.94 -13.55
N GLU A 73 28.50 8.90 -13.08
CA GLU A 73 29.17 7.66 -12.71
C GLU A 73 28.55 7.02 -11.46
N ILE A 74 28.49 5.69 -11.44
CA ILE A 74 27.92 4.93 -10.30
C ILE A 74 28.60 5.28 -8.99
N GLY A 75 29.94 5.54 -9.01
CA GLY A 75 30.69 5.95 -7.84
C GLY A 75 30.20 7.26 -7.24
N GLU A 76 29.93 8.27 -8.05
CA GLU A 76 29.43 9.57 -7.64
C GLU A 76 28.01 9.47 -7.07
N ILE A 77 27.13 8.67 -7.70
CA ILE A 77 25.80 8.37 -7.18
C ILE A 77 25.89 7.71 -5.80
N TRP A 78 26.78 6.74 -5.69
CA TRP A 78 27.00 6.03 -4.43
C TRP A 78 27.54 6.95 -3.32
N GLU A 79 28.46 7.83 -3.62
CA GLU A 79 28.99 8.79 -2.64
C GLU A 79 27.93 9.77 -2.15
N THR A 80 27.01 10.19 -3.02
CA THR A 80 25.96 11.15 -2.69
C THR A 80 24.76 10.53 -1.96
N PHE A 81 24.22 9.43 -2.48
CA PHE A 81 22.93 8.88 -2.05
C PHE A 81 23.02 7.50 -1.38
N ARG A 82 24.15 6.83 -1.46
CA ARG A 82 24.30 5.44 -1.00
C ARG A 82 23.37 4.49 -1.75
N VAL A 83 22.61 3.66 -1.01
CA VAL A 83 21.80 2.58 -1.60
C VAL A 83 20.55 3.10 -2.31
N VAL A 84 19.95 4.20 -1.85
CA VAL A 84 18.66 4.67 -2.36
C VAL A 84 18.72 6.14 -2.80
N PRO A 85 18.92 6.43 -4.10
CA PRO A 85 18.84 7.78 -4.63
C PRO A 85 17.44 8.37 -4.45
N MET A 86 17.35 9.57 -3.85
CA MET A 86 16.06 10.14 -3.49
C MET A 86 15.46 11.04 -4.58
N TYR A 87 16.29 11.77 -5.33
CA TYR A 87 15.78 12.75 -6.30
C TYR A 87 16.87 13.18 -7.31
N PRO A 88 16.51 13.43 -8.59
CA PRO A 88 17.45 13.78 -9.65
C PRO A 88 17.58 15.29 -9.83
N ILE A 89 17.96 16.07 -8.79
CA ILE A 89 18.14 17.53 -8.91
C ILE A 89 19.31 17.84 -9.86
N GLY A 90 19.11 18.83 -10.73
CA GLY A 90 20.11 19.27 -11.71
C GLY A 90 20.27 18.37 -12.92
N LEU A 91 19.49 17.29 -13.03
CA LEU A 91 19.55 16.36 -14.14
C LEU A 91 18.66 16.75 -15.33
N PRO A 92 18.92 16.22 -16.53
CA PRO A 92 18.08 16.41 -17.70
C PRO A 92 16.65 15.92 -17.49
N TRP A 93 15.69 16.51 -18.22
CA TRP A 93 14.26 16.18 -18.11
C TRP A 93 13.91 14.69 -18.31
N TYR A 94 14.65 13.98 -19.17
CA TYR A 94 14.44 12.55 -19.39
C TYR A 94 14.80 11.68 -18.18
N SER A 95 15.78 12.10 -17.37
CA SER A 95 16.10 11.42 -16.11
C SER A 95 14.97 11.54 -15.10
N TRP A 96 14.29 12.70 -15.08
CA TRP A 96 13.08 12.87 -14.26
C TRP A 96 11.97 11.91 -14.66
N ILE A 97 11.78 11.66 -15.95
CA ILE A 97 10.78 10.70 -16.43
C ILE A 97 11.09 9.28 -15.88
N ILE A 98 12.36 8.85 -16.00
CA ILE A 98 12.78 7.53 -15.50
C ILE A 98 12.58 7.46 -13.98
N TRP A 99 12.97 8.50 -13.24
CA TRP A 99 12.79 8.54 -11.79
C TRP A 99 11.29 8.48 -11.39
N VAL A 100 10.41 9.20 -12.08
CA VAL A 100 8.97 9.15 -11.85
C VAL A 100 8.42 7.73 -12.08
N ILE A 101 8.93 7.00 -13.07
CA ILE A 101 8.57 5.58 -13.27
C ILE A 101 8.98 4.74 -12.03
N GLY A 102 10.14 5.01 -11.46
CA GLY A 102 10.57 4.37 -10.20
C GLY A 102 9.63 4.68 -9.02
N LEU A 103 9.21 5.94 -8.90
CA LEU A 103 8.24 6.36 -7.89
C LEU A 103 6.86 5.69 -8.09
N LEU A 104 6.39 5.62 -9.33
CA LEU A 104 5.16 4.92 -9.67
C LEU A 104 5.25 3.41 -9.35
N TRP A 105 6.38 2.77 -9.62
CA TRP A 105 6.63 1.39 -9.20
C TRP A 105 6.46 1.23 -7.69
N TRP A 106 7.09 2.12 -6.90
CA TRP A 106 6.99 2.08 -5.44
C TRP A 106 5.54 2.22 -4.96
N ILE A 107 4.79 3.19 -5.50
CA ILE A 107 3.39 3.41 -5.19
C ILE A 107 2.55 2.18 -5.57
N CYS A 108 2.74 1.61 -6.76
CA CYS A 108 2.01 0.45 -7.22
C CYS A 108 2.19 -0.76 -6.29
N VAL A 109 3.43 -1.07 -5.93
CA VAL A 109 3.72 -2.20 -5.03
C VAL A 109 3.15 -1.93 -3.63
N ALA A 110 3.25 -0.69 -3.12
CA ALA A 110 2.69 -0.31 -1.84
C ALA A 110 1.15 -0.46 -1.81
N LEU A 111 0.44 -0.01 -2.85
CA LEU A 111 -1.01 -0.17 -2.95
C LEU A 111 -1.44 -1.64 -3.02
N LEU A 112 -0.76 -2.46 -3.83
CA LEU A 112 -1.02 -3.91 -3.90
C LEU A 112 -0.78 -4.59 -2.55
N THR A 113 0.29 -4.21 -1.86
CA THR A 113 0.57 -4.69 -0.49
C THR A 113 -0.53 -4.27 0.46
N GLY A 114 -1.01 -3.04 0.34
CA GLY A 114 -2.15 -2.52 1.09
C GLY A 114 -3.41 -3.34 0.87
N VAL A 115 -3.75 -3.68 -0.37
CA VAL A 115 -4.90 -4.54 -0.69
C VAL A 115 -4.76 -5.92 -0.04
N ALA A 116 -3.56 -6.53 -0.09
CA ALA A 116 -3.32 -7.83 0.53
C ALA A 116 -3.47 -7.78 2.07
N VAL A 117 -2.88 -6.77 2.74
CA VAL A 117 -3.00 -6.59 4.20
C VAL A 117 -4.44 -6.28 4.60
N SER A 118 -5.15 -5.47 3.82
CA SER A 118 -6.56 -5.15 4.05
C SER A 118 -7.44 -6.39 3.91
N LYS A 119 -7.20 -7.26 2.91
CA LYS A 119 -7.92 -8.53 2.75
C LYS A 119 -7.69 -9.45 3.94
N ILE A 120 -6.44 -9.64 4.38
CA ILE A 120 -6.14 -10.43 5.59
C ILE A 120 -6.88 -9.86 6.81
N THR A 121 -6.91 -8.53 6.94
CA THR A 121 -7.59 -7.87 8.06
C THR A 121 -9.09 -8.08 8.03
N TYR A 122 -9.70 -7.94 6.86
CA TYR A 122 -11.13 -8.13 6.65
C TYR A 122 -11.57 -9.56 6.96
N GLU A 123 -10.83 -10.57 6.45
CA GLU A 123 -11.13 -11.97 6.75
C GLU A 123 -10.96 -12.29 8.25
N GLN A 124 -9.92 -11.71 8.88
CA GLN A 124 -9.76 -11.83 10.33
C GLN A 124 -10.93 -11.21 11.11
N LEU A 125 -11.47 -10.06 10.68
CA LEU A 125 -12.64 -9.45 11.29
C LEU A 125 -13.91 -10.30 11.10
N LYS A 126 -14.03 -11.04 10.00
CA LYS A 126 -15.09 -12.04 9.74
C LYS A 126 -14.93 -13.33 10.55
N GLY A 127 -13.82 -13.48 11.27
CA GLY A 127 -13.52 -14.65 12.10
C GLY A 127 -12.66 -15.71 11.43
N ASP A 128 -12.14 -15.46 10.22
CA ASP A 128 -11.16 -16.34 9.58
C ASP A 128 -9.72 -15.90 9.93
N GLU A 129 -9.21 -16.40 11.06
CA GLU A 129 -7.83 -16.14 11.50
C GLU A 129 -6.79 -16.93 10.69
N PHE A 130 -7.22 -17.95 9.94
CA PHE A 130 -6.34 -18.85 9.19
C PHE A 130 -6.13 -18.43 7.74
N TYR A 131 -6.78 -17.35 7.28
CA TYR A 131 -6.62 -16.85 5.92
C TYR A 131 -5.14 -16.72 5.54
N GLU A 132 -4.73 -17.36 4.43
CA GLU A 132 -3.33 -17.50 4.06
C GLU A 132 -2.77 -16.27 3.34
N ILE A 133 -1.47 -15.98 3.56
CA ILE A 133 -0.75 -14.91 2.84
C ILE A 133 -0.81 -15.13 1.33
N LYS A 134 -0.69 -16.38 0.86
CA LYS A 134 -0.74 -16.71 -0.57
C LYS A 134 -2.08 -16.36 -1.19
N GLU A 135 -3.17 -16.60 -0.49
CA GLU A 135 -4.53 -16.22 -0.93
C GLU A 135 -4.68 -14.71 -1.01
N ALA A 136 -4.15 -13.97 0.00
CA ALA A 136 -4.14 -12.52 0.00
C ALA A 136 -3.35 -11.92 -1.17
N ILE A 137 -2.19 -12.48 -1.49
CA ILE A 137 -1.38 -12.07 -2.64
C ILE A 137 -2.13 -12.32 -3.95
N ASN A 138 -2.71 -13.52 -4.11
CA ASN A 138 -3.48 -13.85 -5.31
C ASN A 138 -4.70 -12.93 -5.47
N PHE A 139 -5.39 -12.62 -4.37
CA PHE A 139 -6.49 -11.66 -4.37
C PHE A 139 -6.01 -10.26 -4.78
N ALA A 140 -4.91 -9.77 -4.19
CA ALA A 140 -4.35 -8.46 -4.50
C ALA A 140 -3.88 -8.36 -5.96
N LEU A 141 -3.27 -9.39 -6.52
CA LEU A 141 -2.86 -9.42 -7.94
C LEU A 141 -4.07 -9.47 -8.88
N LYS A 142 -5.15 -10.13 -8.51
CA LYS A 142 -6.37 -10.23 -9.32
C LYS A 142 -7.19 -8.93 -9.27
N ASN A 143 -7.45 -8.40 -8.10
CA ASN A 143 -8.38 -7.28 -7.87
C ASN A 143 -7.68 -5.95 -7.60
N GLY A 144 -6.42 -5.95 -7.16
CA GLY A 144 -5.70 -4.74 -6.73
C GLY A 144 -5.46 -3.71 -7.83
N LYS A 145 -5.61 -4.11 -9.10
CA LYS A 145 -5.61 -3.15 -10.22
C LYS A 145 -6.63 -2.04 -10.06
N SER A 146 -7.74 -2.29 -9.39
CA SER A 146 -8.77 -1.28 -9.11
C SER A 146 -8.22 -0.16 -8.21
N ALA A 147 -7.47 -0.52 -7.16
CA ALA A 147 -6.82 0.45 -6.28
C ALA A 147 -5.72 1.26 -7.00
N LEU A 148 -5.09 0.68 -8.05
CA LEU A 148 -4.09 1.37 -8.85
C LEU A 148 -4.71 2.34 -9.84
N PHE A 149 -5.75 1.89 -10.57
CA PHE A 149 -6.35 2.69 -11.64
C PHE A 149 -7.29 3.78 -11.13
N ALA A 150 -7.91 3.64 -9.97
CA ALA A 150 -8.81 4.66 -9.43
C ALA A 150 -8.13 6.04 -9.29
N PRO A 151 -6.98 6.21 -8.62
CA PRO A 151 -6.28 7.50 -8.58
C PRO A 151 -5.77 7.92 -9.95
N PHE A 152 -5.39 6.98 -10.84
CA PHE A 152 -4.93 7.29 -12.18
C PHE A 152 -6.04 7.90 -13.06
N VAL A 153 -7.27 7.41 -12.96
CA VAL A 153 -8.45 7.98 -13.65
C VAL A 153 -8.67 9.43 -13.22
N LEU A 154 -8.50 9.74 -11.92
CA LEU A 154 -8.61 11.11 -11.42
C LEU A 154 -7.50 12.02 -11.96
N ILE A 155 -6.26 11.52 -12.00
CA ILE A 155 -5.13 12.26 -12.59
C ILE A 155 -5.42 12.55 -14.08
N LEU A 156 -5.91 11.55 -14.82
CA LEU A 156 -6.28 11.74 -16.22
C LEU A 156 -7.37 12.80 -16.39
N LEU A 157 -8.39 12.80 -15.52
CA LEU A 157 -9.44 13.81 -15.53
C LEU A 157 -8.87 15.22 -15.28
N ILE A 158 -7.96 15.37 -14.30
CA ILE A 158 -7.27 16.65 -14.05
C ILE A 158 -6.48 17.10 -15.26
N VAL A 159 -5.73 16.20 -15.92
CA VAL A 159 -4.98 16.53 -17.14
C VAL A 159 -5.93 17.01 -18.24
N VAL A 160 -7.05 16.35 -18.46
CA VAL A 160 -8.07 16.78 -19.44
C VAL A 160 -8.60 18.17 -19.12
N LEU A 161 -8.88 18.48 -17.84
CA LEU A 161 -9.33 19.80 -17.42
C LEU A 161 -8.27 20.87 -17.64
N ILE A 162 -7.00 20.59 -17.34
CA ILE A 162 -5.90 21.52 -17.58
C ILE A 162 -5.72 21.78 -19.08
N VAL A 163 -5.69 20.72 -19.90
CA VAL A 163 -5.54 20.84 -21.35
C VAL A 163 -6.70 21.63 -21.95
N SER A 164 -7.94 21.37 -21.53
CA SER A 164 -9.09 22.15 -21.99
C SER A 164 -8.99 23.62 -21.60
N GLY A 165 -8.50 23.92 -20.39
CA GLY A 165 -8.21 25.28 -19.96
C GLY A 165 -7.14 25.98 -20.79
N LEU A 166 -6.05 25.27 -21.16
CA LEU A 166 -5.00 25.79 -22.04
C LEU A 166 -5.52 26.10 -23.46
N VAL A 167 -6.39 25.23 -24.00
CA VAL A 167 -7.03 25.47 -25.30
C VAL A 167 -7.91 26.71 -25.23
N LEU A 168 -8.69 26.89 -24.16
CA LEU A 168 -9.47 28.12 -23.97
C LEU A 168 -8.59 29.35 -23.80
N ALA A 169 -7.43 29.23 -23.16
CA ALA A 169 -6.48 30.34 -23.02
C ALA A 169 -5.92 30.86 -24.35
N LEU A 170 -5.90 30.05 -25.40
CA LEU A 170 -5.47 30.53 -26.75
C LEU A 170 -6.36 31.66 -27.27
N PHE A 171 -7.65 31.69 -26.91
CA PHE A 171 -8.54 32.79 -27.31
C PHE A 171 -8.16 34.14 -26.69
N THR A 172 -7.43 34.13 -25.57
CA THR A 172 -6.96 35.35 -24.91
C THR A 172 -5.87 36.07 -25.70
N LEU A 173 -5.23 35.37 -26.65
CA LEU A 173 -4.19 35.96 -27.53
C LEU A 173 -4.76 36.88 -28.61
N ILE A 174 -6.09 36.86 -28.85
CA ILE A 174 -6.73 37.71 -29.88
C ILE A 174 -6.76 39.17 -29.38
N PRO A 175 -6.19 40.14 -30.09
CA PRO A 175 -6.17 41.53 -29.70
C PRO A 175 -7.59 42.05 -29.39
N TYR A 176 -7.72 42.86 -28.35
CA TYR A 176 -8.98 43.48 -27.84
C TYR A 176 -10.02 42.44 -27.37
N PHE A 177 -10.35 41.45 -28.19
CA PHE A 177 -11.30 40.38 -27.83
C PHE A 177 -10.79 39.53 -26.67
N GLY A 178 -9.51 39.17 -26.69
CA GLY A 178 -8.91 38.31 -25.70
C GLY A 178 -8.98 38.83 -24.27
N GLN A 179 -8.84 40.16 -24.08
CA GLN A 179 -8.95 40.81 -22.77
C GLN A 179 -10.36 40.69 -22.18
N ILE A 180 -11.39 40.90 -23.01
CA ILE A 180 -12.79 40.79 -22.65
C ILE A 180 -13.14 39.30 -22.37
N PHE A 181 -12.68 38.42 -23.26
CA PHE A 181 -12.88 36.99 -23.10
C PHE A 181 -12.27 36.46 -21.80
N PHE A 182 -11.04 36.87 -21.46
CA PHE A 182 -10.38 36.50 -20.19
C PHE A 182 -11.18 36.96 -18.96
N ALA A 183 -11.69 38.19 -18.99
CA ALA A 183 -12.50 38.73 -17.89
C ALA A 183 -13.80 37.96 -17.71
N ILE A 184 -14.48 37.58 -18.80
CA ILE A 184 -15.71 36.78 -18.73
C ILE A 184 -15.43 35.34 -18.23
N MET A 185 -14.31 34.74 -18.68
CA MET A 185 -13.92 33.39 -18.33
C MET A 185 -13.32 33.27 -16.92
N ALA A 186 -13.03 34.38 -16.22
CA ALA A 186 -12.42 34.36 -14.90
C ALA A 186 -13.24 33.54 -13.87
N ILE A 187 -14.57 33.68 -13.84
CA ILE A 187 -15.44 32.96 -12.90
C ILE A 187 -15.50 31.45 -13.23
N PRO A 188 -15.79 31.01 -14.48
CA PRO A 188 -15.71 29.60 -14.83
C PRO A 188 -14.33 28.99 -14.60
N ALA A 189 -13.24 29.71 -14.93
CA ALA A 189 -11.88 29.24 -14.71
C ALA A 189 -11.59 29.02 -13.20
N PHE A 190 -12.02 29.94 -12.34
CA PHE A 190 -11.90 29.78 -10.90
C PHE A 190 -12.66 28.54 -10.40
N ALA A 191 -13.89 28.30 -10.89
CA ALA A 191 -14.66 27.13 -10.53
C ALA A 191 -13.96 25.81 -10.95
N VAL A 192 -13.37 25.78 -12.14
CA VAL A 192 -12.58 24.61 -12.61
C VAL A 192 -11.34 24.41 -11.76
N CYS A 193 -10.62 25.48 -11.40
CA CYS A 193 -9.46 25.39 -10.50
C CYS A 193 -9.86 24.84 -9.12
N MET A 194 -10.97 25.30 -8.55
CA MET A 194 -11.50 24.77 -7.27
C MET A 194 -11.88 23.29 -7.41
N PHE A 195 -12.45 22.89 -8.54
CA PHE A 195 -12.77 21.49 -8.80
C PHE A 195 -11.51 20.62 -8.94
N ILE A 196 -10.44 21.12 -9.58
CA ILE A 196 -9.15 20.44 -9.64
C ILE A 196 -8.57 20.24 -8.24
N LEU A 197 -8.61 21.26 -7.36
CA LEU A 197 -8.17 21.13 -5.97
C LEU A 197 -8.99 20.08 -5.22
N TYR A 198 -10.30 20.04 -5.42
CA TYR A 198 -11.15 19.00 -4.85
C TYR A 198 -10.74 17.59 -5.34
N LEU A 199 -10.50 17.41 -6.64
CA LEU A 199 -10.03 16.13 -7.20
C LEU A 199 -8.66 15.72 -6.62
N LEU A 200 -7.74 16.64 -6.37
CA LEU A 200 -6.46 16.36 -5.70
C LEU A 200 -6.68 15.82 -4.29
N ILE A 201 -7.62 16.36 -3.53
CA ILE A 201 -7.98 15.84 -2.21
C ILE A 201 -8.55 14.41 -2.34
N VAL A 202 -9.42 14.16 -3.32
CA VAL A 202 -9.98 12.82 -3.55
C VAL A 202 -8.87 11.82 -3.94
N ILE A 203 -7.85 12.22 -4.72
CA ILE A 203 -6.70 11.36 -5.03
C ILE A 203 -5.98 10.95 -3.74
N VAL A 204 -5.70 11.90 -2.84
CA VAL A 204 -5.06 11.59 -1.57
C VAL A 204 -5.88 10.58 -0.77
N ILE A 205 -7.19 10.77 -0.69
CA ILE A 205 -8.10 9.84 0.00
C ILE A 205 -8.09 8.48 -0.67
N CYS A 206 -8.18 8.43 -2.00
CA CYS A 206 -8.15 7.20 -2.77
C CYS A 206 -6.83 6.41 -2.54
N LEU A 207 -5.69 7.09 -2.44
CA LEU A 207 -4.41 6.45 -2.12
C LEU A 207 -4.36 5.89 -0.69
N HIS A 208 -5.07 6.51 0.26
CA HIS A 208 -5.11 6.05 1.67
C HIS A 208 -6.07 4.87 1.85
N ILE A 209 -7.33 5.04 1.43
CA ILE A 209 -8.41 4.10 1.75
C ILE A 209 -8.71 3.13 0.60
N GLY A 210 -8.29 3.44 -0.64
CA GLY A 210 -8.54 2.61 -1.83
C GLY A 210 -8.12 1.15 -1.68
N PRO A 211 -6.92 0.85 -1.14
CA PRO A 211 -6.52 -0.53 -0.85
C PRO A 211 -7.49 -1.26 0.08
N SER A 212 -8.06 -0.56 1.06
CA SER A 212 -9.02 -1.12 2.01
C SER A 212 -10.39 -1.35 1.37
N ILE A 213 -10.87 -0.42 0.54
CA ILE A 213 -12.09 -0.58 -0.24
C ILE A 213 -11.99 -1.86 -1.08
N VAL A 214 -10.93 -2.00 -1.87
CA VAL A 214 -10.73 -3.18 -2.73
C VAL A 214 -10.52 -4.44 -1.91
N GLY A 215 -9.78 -4.37 -0.80
CA GLY A 215 -9.50 -5.51 0.07
C GLY A 215 -10.76 -6.09 0.73
N GLU A 216 -11.74 -5.23 1.08
CA GLU A 216 -13.00 -5.64 1.71
C GLU A 216 -14.05 -6.08 0.69
N THR A 217 -14.20 -5.34 -0.40
CA THR A 217 -15.32 -5.49 -1.32
C THR A 217 -14.97 -6.19 -2.63
N GLY A 218 -13.70 -6.15 -3.05
CA GLY A 218 -13.29 -6.63 -4.37
C GLY A 218 -13.78 -5.75 -5.52
N ASN A 219 -14.23 -4.53 -5.24
CA ASN A 219 -14.83 -3.59 -6.18
C ASN A 219 -13.94 -3.32 -7.40
N ASP A 220 -14.56 -2.93 -8.49
CA ASP A 220 -13.87 -2.47 -9.68
C ASP A 220 -13.31 -1.03 -9.50
N THR A 221 -12.68 -0.50 -10.55
CA THR A 221 -12.03 0.82 -10.51
C THR A 221 -13.03 1.96 -10.27
N PHE A 222 -14.20 1.90 -10.91
CA PHE A 222 -15.20 2.97 -10.80
C PHE A 222 -15.90 2.93 -9.45
N ASP A 223 -16.26 1.74 -8.96
CA ASP A 223 -16.86 1.58 -7.64
C ASP A 223 -15.90 2.02 -6.54
N THR A 224 -14.60 1.68 -6.65
CA THR A 224 -13.55 2.14 -5.72
C THR A 224 -13.45 3.67 -5.73
N LEU A 225 -13.56 4.28 -6.90
CA LEU A 225 -13.53 5.73 -7.05
C LEU A 225 -14.78 6.38 -6.45
N PHE A 226 -15.97 5.85 -6.73
CA PHE A 226 -17.23 6.36 -6.16
C PHE A 226 -17.27 6.24 -4.63
N GLU A 227 -16.81 5.14 -4.07
CA GLU A 227 -16.68 5.01 -2.61
C GLU A 227 -15.69 6.04 -2.03
N SER A 228 -14.59 6.32 -2.71
CA SER A 228 -13.64 7.36 -2.29
C SER A 228 -14.26 8.76 -2.32
N PHE A 229 -15.07 9.09 -3.33
CA PHE A 229 -15.86 10.33 -3.37
C PHE A 229 -16.88 10.40 -2.24
N SER A 230 -17.57 9.30 -1.99
CA SER A 230 -18.59 9.21 -0.95
C SER A 230 -17.99 9.46 0.45
N VAL A 231 -16.81 8.92 0.73
CA VAL A 231 -16.12 9.15 2.01
C VAL A 231 -15.94 10.64 2.29
N ILE A 232 -15.52 11.43 1.29
CA ILE A 232 -15.29 12.86 1.48
C ILE A 232 -16.59 13.67 1.50
N ASN A 233 -17.59 13.27 0.71
CA ASN A 233 -18.83 14.05 0.60
C ASN A 233 -19.76 13.80 1.78
N ASP A 234 -19.89 12.54 2.22
CA ASP A 234 -20.87 12.15 3.22
C ASP A 234 -20.34 12.28 4.66
N GLN A 235 -19.05 11.99 4.88
CA GLN A 235 -18.48 11.92 6.23
C GLN A 235 -17.06 12.49 6.36
N PRO A 236 -16.75 13.70 5.84
CA PRO A 236 -15.39 14.23 5.78
C PRO A 236 -14.74 14.34 7.18
N TRP A 237 -15.48 14.86 8.16
CA TRP A 237 -14.95 15.06 9.51
C TRP A 237 -14.66 13.76 10.25
N ARG A 238 -15.50 12.73 10.04
CA ARG A 238 -15.26 11.41 10.64
C ARG A 238 -14.01 10.78 10.03
N PHE A 239 -13.88 10.83 8.71
CA PHE A 239 -12.71 10.30 8.02
C PHE A 239 -11.43 10.98 8.51
N ILE A 240 -11.39 12.32 8.49
CA ILE A 240 -10.21 13.09 8.94
C ILE A 240 -9.85 12.76 10.40
N THR A 241 -10.85 12.74 11.30
CA THR A 241 -10.60 12.44 12.72
C THR A 241 -10.06 11.03 12.91
N TYR A 242 -10.61 10.04 12.21
CA TYR A 242 -10.18 8.65 12.32
C TYR A 242 -8.79 8.44 11.70
N GLU A 243 -8.48 9.12 10.61
CA GLU A 243 -7.16 9.11 9.98
C GLU A 243 -6.08 9.73 10.88
N ILE A 244 -6.38 10.87 11.53
CA ILE A 244 -5.45 11.48 12.49
C ILE A 244 -5.18 10.51 13.64
N LEU A 245 -6.24 9.90 14.20
CA LEU A 245 -6.11 8.93 15.27
C LEU A 245 -5.29 7.71 14.83
N LEU A 246 -5.56 7.18 13.63
CA LEU A 246 -4.79 6.08 13.07
C LEU A 246 -3.32 6.43 12.88
N LYS A 247 -3.00 7.62 12.35
CA LYS A 247 -1.62 8.08 12.20
C LYS A 247 -0.88 8.20 13.53
N MET A 248 -1.55 8.64 14.58
CA MET A 248 -0.99 8.62 15.95
C MET A 248 -0.64 7.20 16.40
N ILE A 249 -1.53 6.23 16.15
CA ILE A 249 -1.29 4.83 16.53
C ILE A 249 -0.13 4.23 15.72
N VAL A 250 -0.06 4.52 14.43
CA VAL A 250 1.06 4.11 13.55
C VAL A 250 2.38 4.68 14.06
N PHE A 251 2.40 5.98 14.34
CA PHE A 251 3.58 6.67 14.85
C PHE A 251 4.06 6.08 16.18
N MET A 252 3.15 5.84 17.12
CA MET A 252 3.48 5.16 18.38
C MET A 252 4.00 3.74 18.16
N GLY A 253 3.37 2.98 17.27
CA GLY A 253 3.79 1.60 16.96
C GLY A 253 5.21 1.54 16.39
N ILE A 254 5.52 2.39 15.41
CA ILE A 254 6.87 2.54 14.84
C ILE A 254 7.86 2.97 15.91
N GLY A 255 7.50 3.98 16.74
CA GLY A 255 8.36 4.49 17.79
C GLY A 255 8.71 3.44 18.85
N ILE A 256 7.73 2.70 19.33
CA ILE A 256 7.94 1.65 20.33
C ILE A 256 8.85 0.55 19.77
N LEU A 257 8.54 0.01 18.59
CA LEU A 257 9.37 -1.05 18.00
C LEU A 257 10.76 -0.53 17.62
N GLY A 258 10.86 0.68 17.11
CA GLY A 258 12.12 1.34 16.80
C GLY A 258 12.99 1.50 18.04
N PHE A 259 12.42 1.99 19.14
CA PHE A 259 13.12 2.12 20.42
C PHE A 259 13.68 0.78 20.92
N PHE A 260 12.86 -0.28 20.93
CA PHE A 260 13.33 -1.59 21.35
C PHE A 260 14.39 -2.16 20.39
N SER A 261 14.26 -1.92 19.09
CA SER A 261 15.26 -2.34 18.09
C SER A 261 16.59 -1.62 18.32
N ALA A 262 16.56 -0.30 18.61
CA ALA A 262 17.75 0.46 18.98
C ALA A 262 18.42 -0.09 20.24
N LYS A 263 17.64 -0.31 21.30
CA LYS A 263 18.17 -0.85 22.57
C LYS A 263 18.74 -2.25 22.39
N ALA A 264 18.16 -3.08 21.53
CA ALA A 264 18.69 -4.40 21.20
C ALA A 264 20.06 -4.30 20.50
N ILE A 265 20.25 -3.34 19.59
CA ILE A 265 21.54 -3.09 18.94
C ILE A 265 22.58 -2.65 19.99
N PHE A 266 22.25 -1.67 20.83
CA PHE A 266 23.18 -1.20 21.88
C PHE A 266 23.53 -2.32 22.86
N LEU A 267 22.56 -3.12 23.32
CA LEU A 267 22.81 -4.26 24.17
C LEU A 267 23.77 -5.27 23.50
N GLY A 268 23.55 -5.53 22.20
CA GLY A 268 24.47 -6.38 21.44
C GLY A 268 25.90 -5.81 21.38
N GLN A 269 26.04 -4.49 21.22
CA GLN A 269 27.34 -3.80 21.27
C GLN A 269 28.01 -3.96 22.62
N ASP A 270 27.28 -3.73 23.70
CA ASP A 270 27.84 -3.84 25.07
C ASP A 270 28.30 -5.27 25.35
N VAL A 271 27.50 -6.29 25.01
CA VAL A 271 27.85 -7.69 25.23
C VAL A 271 29.08 -8.11 24.41
N ILE A 272 29.11 -7.75 23.12
CA ILE A 272 30.27 -8.08 22.25
C ILE A 272 31.51 -7.27 22.66
N GLY A 273 31.32 -6.03 23.11
CA GLY A 273 32.36 -5.14 23.60
C GLY A 273 33.11 -5.66 24.86
N LEU A 274 32.55 -6.62 25.57
CA LEU A 274 33.26 -7.31 26.67
C LEU A 274 34.45 -8.14 26.18
N ILE A 275 34.45 -8.55 24.91
CA ILE A 275 35.50 -9.41 24.32
C ILE A 275 36.26 -8.68 23.22
N VAL A 276 35.53 -7.96 22.38
CA VAL A 276 36.10 -7.20 21.26
C VAL A 276 36.39 -5.77 21.71
N SER A 277 37.52 -5.20 21.27
CA SER A 277 37.83 -3.79 21.56
C SER A 277 36.66 -2.90 21.18
N PRO A 278 36.17 -2.04 22.10
CA PRO A 278 35.05 -1.14 21.82
C PRO A 278 35.26 -0.22 20.60
N ASP A 279 36.52 0.22 20.39
CA ASP A 279 36.87 1.09 19.26
C ASP A 279 36.71 0.37 17.92
N LYS A 280 37.13 -0.90 17.82
CA LYS A 280 36.98 -1.70 16.59
C LYS A 280 35.50 -1.92 16.25
N LEU A 281 34.71 -2.31 17.24
CA LEU A 281 33.28 -2.52 17.07
C LEU A 281 32.56 -1.21 16.74
N GLY A 282 32.93 -0.13 17.43
CA GLY A 282 32.39 1.21 17.19
C GLY A 282 32.61 1.68 15.75
N ASN A 283 33.85 1.52 15.25
CA ASN A 283 34.22 1.88 13.87
C ASN A 283 33.40 1.08 12.82
N ILE A 284 33.25 -0.25 13.03
CA ILE A 284 32.47 -1.09 12.12
C ILE A 284 31.03 -0.63 12.08
N LEU A 285 30.41 -0.36 13.22
CA LEU A 285 28.99 0.01 13.31
C LEU A 285 28.75 1.44 12.82
N GLN A 286 29.67 2.37 13.07
CA GLN A 286 29.61 3.72 12.52
C GLN A 286 29.69 3.71 10.99
N ASN A 287 30.64 2.93 10.44
CA ASN A 287 30.73 2.76 8.99
C ASN A 287 29.51 2.03 8.40
N ALA A 288 28.91 1.10 9.13
CA ALA A 288 27.64 0.48 8.73
C ALA A 288 26.50 1.50 8.67
N ALA A 289 26.39 2.39 9.66
CA ALA A 289 25.42 3.46 9.66
C ALA A 289 25.61 4.45 8.49
N TYR A 290 26.85 4.69 8.09
CA TYR A 290 27.16 5.50 6.91
C TYR A 290 26.54 4.95 5.61
N TYR A 291 26.41 3.64 5.44
CA TYR A 291 25.75 3.03 4.28
C TYR A 291 24.22 3.24 4.29
N VAL A 292 23.62 3.44 5.46
CA VAL A 292 22.17 3.60 5.65
C VAL A 292 21.71 5.05 5.57
N LYS A 293 22.64 5.99 5.38
CA LYS A 293 22.32 7.43 5.31
C LYS A 293 21.13 7.70 4.40
N ILE A 294 20.10 8.36 4.97
CA ILE A 294 18.93 8.84 4.22
C ILE A 294 19.14 10.33 3.94
N THR A 295 19.14 10.68 2.65
CA THR A 295 19.19 12.08 2.23
C THR A 295 17.78 12.56 1.94
N LEU A 296 17.23 13.43 2.80
CA LEU A 296 15.90 14.01 2.59
C LEU A 296 15.92 15.02 1.44
N PRO A 297 14.86 15.05 0.59
CA PRO A 297 14.80 16.01 -0.51
C PRO A 297 14.73 17.46 0.01
N PRO A 298 15.40 18.42 -0.63
CA PRO A 298 15.39 19.83 -0.21
C PRO A 298 14.01 20.50 -0.35
N ILE A 299 13.05 19.84 -1.00
CA ILE A 299 11.66 20.29 -1.08
C ILE A 299 10.90 20.11 0.25
N CYS A 300 11.40 19.26 1.16
CA CYS A 300 10.78 19.08 2.47
C CYS A 300 10.94 20.36 3.28
N PRO A 301 9.85 20.97 3.81
CA PRO A 301 9.95 22.11 4.72
C PRO A 301 10.86 21.80 5.91
N GLU A 302 11.64 22.78 6.35
CA GLU A 302 12.56 22.65 7.50
C GLU A 302 11.88 22.06 8.75
N ALA A 303 10.63 22.47 9.03
CA ALA A 303 9.86 21.95 10.14
C ALA A 303 9.66 20.42 10.11
N TYR A 304 9.56 19.79 8.91
CA TYR A 304 9.50 18.34 8.79
C TYR A 304 10.87 17.70 9.03
N HIS A 305 11.94 18.36 8.62
CA HIS A 305 13.31 17.94 8.89
C HIS A 305 13.59 17.89 10.39
N GLU A 306 13.31 18.97 11.11
CA GLU A 306 13.46 19.06 12.56
C GLU A 306 12.61 18.03 13.28
N PHE A 307 11.31 17.94 12.96
CA PHE A 307 10.42 16.94 13.54
C PHE A 307 10.90 15.51 13.31
N PHE A 308 11.41 15.19 12.12
CA PHE A 308 11.90 13.85 11.79
C PHE A 308 13.19 13.53 12.56
N ILE A 309 14.10 14.49 12.70
CA ILE A 309 15.32 14.36 13.49
C ILE A 309 14.98 14.13 14.96
N GLU A 310 14.13 14.99 15.56
CA GLU A 310 13.71 14.86 16.96
C GLU A 310 13.03 13.51 17.22
N TYR A 311 12.20 13.04 16.29
CA TYR A 311 11.55 11.73 16.41
C TYR A 311 12.56 10.59 16.40
N ILE A 312 13.56 10.64 15.53
CA ILE A 312 14.63 9.62 15.46
C ILE A 312 15.52 9.68 16.69
N GLU A 313 15.83 10.86 17.21
CA GLU A 313 16.54 11.03 18.46
C GLU A 313 15.76 10.46 19.64
N TRP A 314 14.47 10.69 19.68
CA TRP A 314 13.58 10.10 20.69
C TRP A 314 13.54 8.57 20.63
N ILE A 315 13.57 7.97 19.44
CA ILE A 315 13.72 6.51 19.24
C ILE A 315 15.08 6.02 19.74
N GLY A 316 16.07 6.90 19.84
CA GLY A 316 17.43 6.57 20.27
C GLY A 316 18.31 6.02 19.15
N MET A 317 18.04 6.39 17.90
CA MET A 317 18.80 5.97 16.70
C MET A 317 19.40 7.15 15.88
N PRO A 318 19.82 8.27 16.48
CA PRO A 318 20.29 9.41 15.67
C PRO A 318 21.45 9.04 14.76
N ASN A 319 22.44 8.30 15.28
CA ASN A 319 23.64 7.92 14.53
C ASN A 319 23.40 6.81 13.49
N LEU A 320 22.24 6.14 13.52
CA LEU A 320 21.93 5.10 12.55
C LEU A 320 21.38 5.67 11.23
N LEU A 321 20.51 6.67 11.32
CA LEU A 321 19.87 7.29 10.15
C LEU A 321 20.56 8.59 9.71
N PHE A 322 21.25 9.27 10.62
CA PHE A 322 22.06 10.46 10.36
C PHE A 322 23.50 10.25 10.82
N PRO A 323 24.24 9.31 10.18
CA PRO A 323 25.63 9.07 10.52
C PRO A 323 26.49 10.30 10.17
N PRO A 324 27.65 10.47 10.84
CA PRO A 324 28.60 11.48 10.42
C PRO A 324 28.99 11.32 8.95
N ASP A 325 29.30 12.44 8.30
CA ASP A 325 29.62 12.49 6.86
C ASP A 325 31.01 11.90 6.50
N TYR A 326 31.65 11.23 7.41
CA TYR A 326 32.98 10.62 7.21
C TYR A 326 32.98 9.14 7.58
N ILE A 327 33.77 8.37 6.85
CA ILE A 327 34.03 6.97 7.15
C ILE A 327 35.23 6.94 8.10
N SER A 328 35.10 6.27 9.24
CA SER A 328 36.23 5.92 10.09
C SER A 328 37.17 4.97 9.32
N ALA A 329 38.48 5.07 9.54
CA ALA A 329 39.44 4.22 8.86
C ALA A 329 39.09 2.74 9.03
N PHE A 330 38.99 2.03 7.91
CA PHE A 330 38.76 0.58 7.95
C PHE A 330 40.01 -0.14 8.49
N GLU A 331 39.83 -1.04 9.43
CA GLU A 331 40.88 -1.98 9.83
C GLU A 331 41.00 -3.10 8.77
N GLY A 332 41.49 -2.73 7.58
CA GLY A 332 41.69 -3.65 6.47
C GLY A 332 40.42 -4.09 5.74
N PHE A 333 40.60 -4.99 4.79
CA PHE A 333 39.50 -5.50 3.93
C PHE A 333 38.35 -6.18 4.70
N ALA A 334 38.70 -6.90 5.79
CA ALA A 334 37.69 -7.57 6.62
C ALA A 334 36.76 -6.57 7.34
N GLY A 335 37.32 -5.44 7.82
CA GLY A 335 36.49 -4.38 8.43
C GLY A 335 35.52 -3.74 7.45
N ALA A 336 35.96 -3.52 6.21
CA ALA A 336 35.06 -2.99 5.15
C ALA A 336 33.89 -3.94 4.84
N ILE A 337 34.16 -5.24 4.69
CA ILE A 337 33.10 -6.25 4.46
C ILE A 337 32.18 -6.31 5.66
N ALA A 338 32.70 -6.34 6.89
CA ALA A 338 31.87 -6.38 8.09
C ALA A 338 30.93 -5.16 8.17
N SER A 339 31.47 -3.95 7.96
CA SER A 339 30.64 -2.72 7.93
C SER A 339 29.55 -2.76 6.87
N PHE A 340 29.83 -3.26 5.68
CA PHE A 340 28.84 -3.41 4.61
C PHE A 340 27.74 -4.42 4.99
N LEU A 341 28.08 -5.57 5.55
CA LEU A 341 27.12 -6.57 6.00
C LEU A 341 26.23 -6.03 7.13
N PHE A 342 26.81 -5.32 8.10
CA PHE A 342 26.02 -4.64 9.13
C PHE A 342 25.12 -3.55 8.55
N GLY A 343 25.55 -2.82 7.53
CA GLY A 343 24.69 -1.87 6.81
C GLY A 343 23.47 -2.54 6.21
N ILE A 344 23.62 -3.71 5.58
CA ILE A 344 22.49 -4.51 5.07
C ILE A 344 21.55 -4.92 6.23
N ILE A 345 22.10 -5.40 7.34
CA ILE A 345 21.28 -5.77 8.52
C ILE A 345 20.50 -4.57 9.04
N TYR A 346 21.09 -3.38 9.08
CA TYR A 346 20.40 -2.16 9.49
C TYR A 346 19.23 -1.81 8.55
N TYR A 347 19.40 -1.95 7.24
CA TYR A 347 18.28 -1.80 6.30
C TYR A 347 17.14 -2.76 6.59
N PHE A 348 17.44 -4.03 6.87
CA PHE A 348 16.42 -5.02 7.22
C PHE A 348 15.69 -4.65 8.53
N ILE A 349 16.41 -4.16 9.54
CA ILE A 349 15.79 -3.72 10.81
C ILE A 349 14.87 -2.52 10.57
N ILE A 350 15.33 -1.51 9.83
CA ILE A 350 14.51 -0.33 9.50
C ILE A 350 13.28 -0.76 8.70
N LEU A 351 13.45 -1.60 7.70
CA LEU A 351 12.36 -2.11 6.88
C LEU A 351 11.35 -2.90 7.72
N PHE A 352 11.80 -3.69 8.68
CA PHE A 352 10.94 -4.42 9.60
C PHE A 352 10.13 -3.49 10.50
N VAL A 353 10.75 -2.45 11.06
CA VAL A 353 10.08 -1.42 11.85
C VAL A 353 9.03 -0.68 11.02
N MET A 354 9.38 -0.27 9.80
CA MET A 354 8.44 0.37 8.86
C MET A 354 7.28 -0.56 8.47
N SER A 355 7.54 -1.87 8.39
CA SER A 355 6.53 -2.87 8.03
C SER A 355 5.45 -3.02 9.10
N LEU A 356 5.80 -2.86 10.38
CA LEU A 356 4.79 -2.76 11.44
C LEU A 356 3.90 -1.54 11.23
N GLY A 357 4.50 -0.39 10.91
CA GLY A 357 3.74 0.82 10.60
C GLY A 357 2.77 0.63 9.45
N GLY A 358 3.23 0.02 8.35
CA GLY A 358 2.39 -0.32 7.20
C GLY A 358 1.27 -1.31 7.54
N ALA A 359 1.56 -2.34 8.33
CA ALA A 359 0.57 -3.31 8.77
C ALA A 359 -0.52 -2.66 9.65
N ILE A 360 -0.15 -1.76 10.57
CA ILE A 360 -1.11 -1.00 11.39
C ILE A 360 -1.92 -0.05 10.50
N PHE A 361 -1.26 0.66 9.58
CA PHE A 361 -1.89 1.64 8.70
C PHE A 361 -2.98 1.00 7.83
N TRP A 362 -2.67 -0.05 7.07
CA TRP A 362 -3.65 -0.71 6.21
C TRP A 362 -4.74 -1.45 7.00
N SER A 363 -4.39 -2.09 8.13
CA SER A 363 -5.39 -2.69 9.01
C SER A 363 -6.33 -1.65 9.63
N GLY A 364 -5.81 -0.47 9.95
CA GLY A 364 -6.60 0.63 10.49
C GLY A 364 -7.52 1.25 9.43
N ASN A 365 -7.04 1.42 8.21
CA ASN A 365 -7.86 1.90 7.10
C ASN A 365 -9.02 0.93 6.78
N THR A 366 -8.78 -0.38 6.88
CA THR A 366 -9.84 -1.40 6.79
C THR A 366 -10.92 -1.17 7.86
N LEU A 367 -10.52 -0.98 9.12
CA LEU A 367 -11.49 -0.65 10.18
C LEU A 367 -12.22 0.66 9.94
N ILE A 368 -11.52 1.71 9.50
CA ILE A 368 -12.11 3.00 9.19
C ILE A 368 -13.16 2.85 8.11
N PHE A 369 -12.85 2.16 7.01
CA PHE A 369 -13.79 1.95 5.90
C PHE A 369 -15.01 1.14 6.36
N THR A 370 -14.82 0.00 7.05
CA THR A 370 -15.92 -0.78 7.62
C THR A 370 -16.85 0.07 8.50
N VAL A 371 -16.28 0.95 9.35
CA VAL A 371 -17.07 1.85 10.23
C VAL A 371 -17.81 2.92 9.43
N LEU A 372 -17.16 3.52 8.42
CA LEU A 372 -17.77 4.57 7.60
C LEU A 372 -18.94 4.03 6.78
N VAL A 373 -18.80 2.86 6.16
CA VAL A 373 -19.89 2.21 5.39
C VAL A 373 -21.07 1.88 6.30
N LYS A 374 -20.84 1.33 7.50
CA LYS A 374 -21.92 1.05 8.45
C LYS A 374 -22.65 2.33 8.87
N LYS A 375 -21.92 3.44 9.04
CA LYS A 375 -22.52 4.72 9.45
C LYS A 375 -23.24 5.45 8.33
N LYS A 376 -22.85 5.21 7.08
CA LYS A 376 -23.44 5.82 5.88
C LYS A 376 -24.68 5.05 5.43
N ASP A 377 -24.52 3.75 5.18
CA ASP A 377 -25.49 2.93 4.47
C ASP A 377 -26.25 1.96 5.40
N ASP A 378 -25.96 2.01 6.70
CA ASP A 378 -26.40 1.04 7.71
C ASP A 378 -26.05 -0.43 7.37
N LYS A 379 -25.11 -0.62 6.42
CA LYS A 379 -24.69 -1.91 5.88
C LYS A 379 -23.51 -2.45 6.66
N ASN A 380 -23.67 -3.60 7.32
CA ASN A 380 -22.57 -4.27 7.99
C ASN A 380 -21.81 -5.16 7.00
N LEU A 381 -20.62 -4.71 6.56
CA LEU A 381 -19.79 -5.45 5.60
C LEU A 381 -19.34 -6.82 6.15
N LEU A 382 -19.25 -6.98 7.48
CA LEU A 382 -18.82 -8.24 8.09
C LEU A 382 -19.90 -9.32 8.06
N GLU A 383 -21.18 -8.96 7.89
CA GLU A 383 -22.33 -9.88 7.81
C GLU A 383 -22.64 -10.33 6.37
N ILE A 384 -22.04 -9.67 5.37
CA ILE A 384 -22.27 -10.01 3.97
C ILE A 384 -21.53 -11.33 3.68
N LYS A 385 -22.32 -12.37 3.38
CA LYS A 385 -21.79 -13.60 2.78
C LYS A 385 -21.31 -13.22 1.38
N GLU A 386 -20.06 -13.54 1.05
CA GLU A 386 -19.62 -13.52 -0.34
C GLU A 386 -20.57 -14.45 -1.10
N GLU A 387 -21.40 -13.90 -1.99
CA GLU A 387 -22.00 -14.71 -3.04
C GLU A 387 -20.80 -15.25 -3.81
N THR A 388 -20.54 -16.54 -3.64
CA THR A 388 -19.67 -17.28 -4.54
C THR A 388 -20.22 -16.99 -5.91
N PHE A 389 -19.53 -16.17 -6.71
CA PHE A 389 -19.73 -16.14 -8.14
C PHE A 389 -19.35 -17.56 -8.60
N GLU A 390 -20.32 -18.45 -8.55
CA GLU A 390 -20.26 -19.66 -9.38
C GLU A 390 -20.13 -19.09 -10.79
N GLU A 391 -19.00 -19.34 -11.42
CA GLU A 391 -18.87 -19.16 -12.86
C GLU A 391 -20.13 -19.78 -13.46
N PRO A 392 -20.87 -19.05 -14.32
CA PRO A 392 -22.07 -19.64 -14.94
C PRO A 392 -21.61 -20.97 -15.53
N LYS A 393 -22.11 -22.06 -14.97
CA LYS A 393 -21.93 -23.39 -15.55
C LYS A 393 -22.33 -23.21 -16.99
N VAL A 394 -21.34 -23.24 -17.88
CA VAL A 394 -21.59 -23.34 -19.31
C VAL A 394 -22.50 -24.55 -19.43
N GLU A 395 -23.78 -24.31 -19.67
CA GLU A 395 -24.72 -25.38 -20.01
C GLU A 395 -24.08 -26.07 -21.20
N GLU A 396 -23.45 -27.21 -20.94
CA GLU A 396 -23.09 -28.12 -21.99
C GLU A 396 -24.40 -28.41 -22.75
N LYS A 397 -24.52 -27.82 -23.93
CA LYS A 397 -25.56 -28.17 -24.86
C LYS A 397 -25.56 -29.68 -24.96
N PRO A 398 -26.68 -30.35 -24.73
CA PRO A 398 -26.75 -31.80 -24.82
C PRO A 398 -26.28 -32.21 -26.22
N GLU A 399 -25.06 -32.74 -26.30
CA GLU A 399 -24.54 -33.33 -27.50
C GLU A 399 -25.52 -34.43 -27.94
N ALA A 400 -25.93 -34.33 -29.18
CA ALA A 400 -26.78 -35.25 -29.89
C ALA A 400 -26.26 -36.69 -29.84
N LYS A 401 -26.58 -37.44 -28.77
CA LYS A 401 -26.34 -38.91 -28.65
C LYS A 401 -27.48 -39.74 -29.20
N ASP A 402 -28.29 -39.24 -30.13
CA ASP A 402 -29.48 -39.97 -30.62
C ASP A 402 -29.47 -40.30 -32.11
N LYS A 403 -28.31 -40.42 -32.74
CA LYS A 403 -28.25 -40.91 -34.15
C LYS A 403 -27.45 -42.22 -34.36
N LYS A 404 -26.85 -42.78 -33.34
CA LYS A 404 -26.11 -44.08 -33.52
C LYS A 404 -26.90 -45.33 -33.10
N THR A 405 -27.89 -45.20 -32.23
CA THR A 405 -28.66 -46.38 -31.74
C THR A 405 -29.75 -46.85 -32.71
N LYS A 406 -30.23 -46.02 -33.62
CA LYS A 406 -31.22 -46.44 -34.65
C LYS A 406 -30.65 -47.13 -35.87
N LYS A 407 -29.32 -47.08 -36.13
CA LYS A 407 -28.69 -47.83 -37.25
C LYS A 407 -28.31 -49.24 -36.86
N THR A 408 -28.12 -49.57 -35.59
CA THR A 408 -27.74 -50.91 -35.13
C THR A 408 -28.96 -51.82 -34.96
N GLN A 409 -30.13 -51.30 -34.64
CA GLN A 409 -31.35 -52.09 -34.56
C GLN A 409 -31.97 -52.43 -35.95
N LYS A 410 -31.78 -51.58 -36.95
CA LYS A 410 -32.25 -51.91 -38.34
C LYS A 410 -31.38 -52.97 -39.01
N LYS A 411 -30.14 -53.20 -38.56
CA LYS A 411 -29.29 -54.32 -39.10
C LYS A 411 -29.54 -55.63 -38.41
N LYS A 412 -30.07 -55.73 -37.21
CA LYS A 412 -30.45 -56.98 -36.52
C LYS A 412 -31.79 -57.55 -37.00
N VAL A 413 -32.76 -56.69 -37.38
CA VAL A 413 -34.08 -57.15 -37.89
C VAL A 413 -33.99 -57.65 -39.34
N LYS A 414 -33.04 -57.24 -40.17
CA LYS A 414 -32.84 -57.73 -41.53
C LYS A 414 -32.07 -59.04 -41.61
N LYS A 415 -31.45 -59.53 -40.54
CA LYS A 415 -30.77 -60.86 -40.49
C LYS A 415 -31.66 -61.98 -39.93
N SER A 416 -32.82 -61.64 -39.35
CA SER A 416 -33.77 -62.66 -38.84
C SER A 416 -34.88 -63.03 -39.84
N LYS A 417 -34.91 -62.44 -41.02
CA LYS A 417 -35.88 -62.84 -42.12
C LYS A 417 -35.25 -63.54 -43.32
N LYS A 418 -34.03 -64.04 -43.14
CA LYS A 418 -33.43 -64.95 -44.14
C LYS A 418 -32.80 -66.16 -43.44
N LYS A 419 -33.65 -66.96 -42.82
CA LYS A 419 -33.43 -68.37 -42.55
C LYS A 419 -34.84 -68.97 -42.49
#